data_76b200cdd3ea38c6ee7ab00af5450ad5
#
_entry.id   76b200cdd3ea38c6ee7ab00af5450ad5
#
_cell.length_a   1.000
_cell.length_b   1.000
_cell.length_c   1.000
_cell.angle_alpha   90.00
_cell.angle_beta   90.00
_cell.angle_gamma   90.00
#
_symmetry.space_group_name_H-M   'P 1'
#
loop_
_entity.id
_entity.type
_entity.pdbx_description
1 polymer ?
#
loop_
_entity_poly.entity_id
_entity_poly.type
_entity_poly.pdbx_seq_one_letter_code
_entity_poly.pdbx_strand_id
1 'polypeptide(L)'
;MGASLEVSPARQRWLGDGESLDVGDRVLHAVRPPIFDSPTTRGLFDPTTGVYWSSDAFATPMDRPVTTVDDLDPDFWIQGIHTFDNYVSRWLPLVDDARFQATVSRVQALQPRTIVGCHTPVIGSARVDAAIAATRRSPTAAFE
;
A
#
# COMPACT_ATOMS: atom_id res chain seq x y z
N MET A 1 -12.78 -27.43 -11.86
CA MET A 1 -11.33 -27.58 -11.66
C MET A 1 -10.65 -26.37 -12.27
N GLY A 2 -10.27 -25.38 -11.47
CA GLY A 2 -9.49 -24.26 -11.95
C GLY A 2 -8.05 -24.73 -12.19
N ALA A 3 -7.57 -24.62 -13.43
CA ALA A 3 -6.16 -24.82 -13.72
C ALA A 3 -5.38 -23.73 -12.99
N SER A 4 -4.56 -24.10 -12.01
CA SER A 4 -3.56 -23.21 -11.45
C SER A 4 -2.61 -22.83 -12.59
N LEU A 5 -2.59 -21.56 -12.95
CA LEU A 5 -1.61 -21.03 -13.90
C LEU A 5 -0.26 -20.98 -13.18
N GLU A 6 0.41 -22.10 -13.07
CA GLU A 6 1.79 -22.14 -12.60
C GLU A 6 2.68 -21.44 -13.63
N VAL A 7 3.11 -20.24 -13.31
CA VAL A 7 4.11 -19.53 -14.09
C VAL A 7 5.45 -20.23 -13.89
N SER A 8 6.05 -20.73 -14.99
CA SER A 8 7.37 -21.38 -14.93
C SER A 8 8.39 -20.49 -14.18
N PRO A 9 9.18 -21.05 -13.25
CA PRO A 9 10.24 -20.30 -12.54
C PRO A 9 11.17 -19.51 -13.47
N ALA A 10 11.43 -20.02 -14.66
CA ALA A 10 12.24 -19.32 -15.68
C ALA A 10 11.58 -18.03 -16.21
N ARG A 11 10.30 -17.82 -15.96
CA ARG A 11 9.53 -16.62 -16.34
C ARG A 11 9.21 -15.71 -15.14
N GLN A 12 9.75 -16.03 -13.97
CA GLN A 12 9.55 -15.26 -12.75
C GLN A 12 10.80 -14.42 -12.47
N ARG A 13 10.60 -13.19 -12.09
CA ARG A 13 11.65 -12.30 -11.60
C ARG A 13 11.27 -11.78 -10.22
N TRP A 14 12.13 -12.03 -9.25
CA TRP A 14 12.02 -11.45 -7.93
C TRP A 14 12.59 -10.03 -7.95
N LEU A 15 11.83 -9.09 -7.41
CA LEU A 15 12.27 -7.71 -7.28
C LEU A 15 12.60 -7.41 -5.82
N GLY A 16 13.81 -6.97 -5.57
CA GLY A 16 14.21 -6.39 -4.30
C GLY A 16 13.57 -5.02 -4.08
N ASP A 17 13.53 -4.58 -2.83
CA ASP A 17 13.08 -3.23 -2.49
C ASP A 17 14.05 -2.20 -3.07
N GLY A 18 13.55 -1.23 -3.82
CA GLY A 18 14.33 -0.23 -4.55
C GLY A 18 14.79 -0.65 -5.96
N GLU A 19 14.55 -1.89 -6.37
CA GLU A 19 14.86 -2.30 -7.74
C GLU A 19 13.86 -1.75 -8.75
N SER A 20 14.31 -1.69 -10.02
CA SER A 20 13.50 -1.20 -11.13
C SER A 20 13.17 -2.34 -12.10
N LEU A 21 11.99 -2.25 -12.70
CA LEU A 21 11.49 -3.14 -13.73
C LEU A 21 11.18 -2.33 -14.99
N ASP A 22 11.92 -2.59 -16.06
CA ASP A 22 11.60 -2.09 -17.39
C ASP A 22 10.44 -2.94 -17.97
N VAL A 23 9.34 -2.29 -18.32
CA VAL A 23 8.16 -2.91 -18.92
C VAL A 23 7.96 -2.48 -20.38
N GLY A 24 8.99 -1.87 -20.99
CA GLY A 24 9.07 -1.51 -22.40
C GLY A 24 8.81 -0.03 -22.67
N ASP A 25 7.64 0.49 -22.32
CA ASP A 25 7.28 1.90 -22.52
C ASP A 25 7.62 2.78 -21.29
N ARG A 26 7.95 2.16 -20.16
CA ARG A 26 8.27 2.84 -18.90
C ARG A 26 9.05 1.94 -17.94
N VAL A 27 9.55 2.56 -16.87
CA VAL A 27 10.25 1.86 -15.78
C VAL A 27 9.40 1.98 -14.52
N LEU A 28 9.11 0.84 -13.88
CA LEU A 28 8.45 0.77 -12.59
C LEU A 28 9.49 0.60 -11.48
N HIS A 29 9.25 1.19 -10.32
CA HIS A 29 10.11 1.04 -9.15
C HIS A 29 9.41 0.17 -8.09
N ALA A 30 10.09 -0.90 -7.67
CA ALA A 30 9.64 -1.72 -6.56
C ALA A 30 9.89 -0.99 -5.25
N VAL A 31 8.83 -0.73 -4.49
CA VAL A 31 8.90 -0.03 -3.20
C VAL A 31 8.12 -0.82 -2.17
N ARG A 32 8.79 -1.27 -1.11
CA ARG A 32 8.10 -1.96 -0.03
C ARG A 32 7.05 -1.05 0.60
N PRO A 33 5.79 -1.48 0.67
CA PRO A 33 4.76 -0.71 1.36
C PRO A 33 5.04 -0.67 2.87
N PRO A 34 4.55 0.36 3.60
CA PRO A 34 4.75 0.46 5.05
C PRO A 34 4.01 -0.63 5.82
N ILE A 35 2.93 -1.13 5.26
CA ILE A 35 2.08 -2.20 5.81
C ILE A 35 2.15 -3.41 4.88
N PHE A 36 2.37 -4.59 5.44
CA PHE A 36 2.47 -5.83 4.69
C PHE A 36 2.27 -7.05 5.59
N ASP A 37 1.72 -8.11 5.04
CA ASP A 37 1.56 -9.43 5.68
C ASP A 37 2.81 -10.32 5.52
N SER A 38 3.54 -10.13 4.42
CA SER A 38 4.72 -10.92 4.08
C SER A 38 5.94 -10.04 3.83
N PRO A 39 7.14 -10.41 4.32
CA PRO A 39 8.37 -9.66 4.04
C PRO A 39 8.75 -9.63 2.54
N THR A 40 8.12 -10.47 1.72
CA THR A 40 8.31 -10.46 0.27
C THR A 40 7.36 -9.53 -0.48
N THR A 41 6.35 -8.97 0.20
CA THR A 41 5.41 -8.01 -0.40
C THR A 41 6.14 -6.81 -1.00
N ARG A 42 5.74 -6.42 -2.20
CA ARG A 42 6.24 -5.23 -2.91
C ARG A 42 5.07 -4.43 -3.44
N GLY A 43 5.19 -3.13 -3.31
CA GLY A 43 4.44 -2.18 -4.11
C GLY A 43 5.20 -1.84 -5.38
N LEU A 44 4.53 -1.19 -6.32
CA LEU A 44 5.12 -0.72 -7.56
C LEU A 44 4.75 0.75 -7.77
N PHE A 45 5.75 1.57 -8.05
CA PHE A 45 5.54 2.97 -8.38
C PHE A 45 5.85 3.22 -9.86
N ASP A 46 4.90 3.82 -10.56
CA ASP A 46 5.07 4.33 -11.91
C ASP A 46 5.33 5.85 -11.88
N PRO A 47 6.57 6.31 -12.07
CA PRO A 47 6.87 7.74 -12.06
C PRO A 47 6.26 8.49 -13.25
N THR A 48 5.92 7.81 -14.35
CA THR A 48 5.31 8.42 -15.54
C THR A 48 3.90 8.90 -15.25
N THR A 49 3.11 8.09 -14.55
CA THR A 49 1.72 8.40 -14.21
C THR A 49 1.55 8.92 -12.78
N GLY A 50 2.54 8.70 -11.91
CA GLY A 50 2.45 8.97 -10.48
C GLY A 50 1.54 8.00 -9.73
N VAL A 51 1.29 6.82 -10.29
CA VAL A 51 0.50 5.77 -9.65
C VAL A 51 1.39 4.92 -8.77
N TYR A 52 0.97 4.72 -7.52
CA TYR A 52 1.58 3.77 -6.61
C TYR A 52 0.62 2.61 -6.32
N TRP A 53 0.99 1.42 -6.76
CA TRP A 53 0.37 0.17 -6.34
C TRP A 53 0.90 -0.23 -4.97
N SER A 54 0.06 -0.22 -3.96
CA SER A 54 0.47 -0.35 -2.55
C SER A 54 0.30 -1.74 -1.96
N SER A 55 -0.11 -2.74 -2.75
CA SER A 55 -0.51 -4.06 -2.23
C SER A 55 -1.61 -3.92 -1.18
N ASP A 56 -1.36 -4.30 0.07
CA ASP A 56 -2.34 -4.27 1.16
C ASP A 56 -2.35 -2.96 1.97
N ALA A 57 -1.36 -2.09 1.77
CA ALA A 57 -1.32 -0.82 2.49
C ALA A 57 -2.43 0.15 2.07
N PHE A 58 -2.86 1.00 2.99
CA PHE A 58 -3.93 2.00 2.82
C PHE A 58 -5.32 1.39 2.60
N ALA A 59 -5.51 0.15 3.00
CA ALA A 59 -6.75 -0.57 2.84
C ALA A 59 -7.79 -0.16 3.90
N THR A 60 -9.06 -0.29 3.54
CA THR A 60 -10.20 -0.08 4.43
C THR A 60 -11.20 -1.22 4.24
N PRO A 61 -11.59 -1.95 5.30
CA PRO A 61 -12.63 -2.96 5.19
C PRO A 61 -13.95 -2.32 4.74
N MET A 62 -14.58 -2.93 3.74
CA MET A 62 -15.82 -2.42 3.14
C MET A 62 -16.84 -3.55 3.03
N ASP A 63 -18.11 -3.22 3.21
CA ASP A 63 -19.25 -4.13 3.06
C ASP A 63 -19.79 -4.18 1.63
N ARG A 64 -19.36 -3.25 0.77
CA ARG A 64 -19.78 -3.13 -0.64
C ARG A 64 -18.65 -2.60 -1.51
N PRO A 65 -18.65 -2.88 -2.82
CA PRO A 65 -17.71 -2.29 -3.74
C PRO A 65 -17.85 -0.76 -3.80
N VAL A 66 -16.72 -0.06 -3.72
CA VAL A 66 -16.61 1.40 -3.85
C VAL A 66 -15.46 1.72 -4.79
N THR A 67 -15.65 2.63 -5.72
CA THR A 67 -14.64 2.95 -6.74
C THR A 67 -13.56 3.87 -6.21
N THR A 68 -13.94 4.91 -5.50
CA THR A 68 -13.01 5.93 -4.97
C THR A 68 -13.31 6.19 -3.49
N VAL A 69 -12.29 6.56 -2.75
CA VAL A 69 -12.43 6.93 -1.33
C VAL A 69 -13.27 8.20 -1.13
N ASP A 70 -13.48 9.00 -2.17
CA ASP A 70 -14.35 10.17 -2.11
C ASP A 70 -15.83 9.81 -1.94
N ASP A 71 -16.21 8.55 -2.23
CA ASP A 71 -17.56 8.01 -2.03
C ASP A 71 -17.77 7.44 -0.61
N LEU A 72 -16.76 7.53 0.25
CA LEU A 72 -16.81 7.08 1.64
C LEU A 72 -16.92 8.25 2.61
N ASP A 73 -17.52 8.00 3.76
CA ASP A 73 -17.40 8.90 4.90
C ASP A 73 -15.91 9.00 5.29
N PRO A 74 -15.35 10.20 5.46
CA PRO A 74 -13.94 10.40 5.76
C PRO A 74 -13.46 9.72 7.05
N ASP A 75 -14.27 9.78 8.11
CA ASP A 75 -13.91 9.17 9.41
C ASP A 75 -13.94 7.65 9.31
N PHE A 76 -14.96 7.10 8.64
CA PHE A 76 -15.02 5.66 8.35
C PHE A 76 -13.80 5.19 7.57
N TRP A 77 -13.41 5.92 6.54
CA TRP A 77 -12.25 5.57 5.72
C TRP A 77 -10.94 5.58 6.53
N ILE A 78 -10.68 6.64 7.29
CA ILE A 78 -9.47 6.78 8.11
C ILE A 78 -9.41 5.71 9.21
N GLN A 79 -10.53 5.49 9.91
CA GLN A 79 -10.63 4.44 10.94
C GLN A 79 -10.44 3.05 10.31
N GLY A 80 -10.95 2.87 9.09
CA GLY A 80 -10.78 1.63 8.34
C GLY A 80 -9.31 1.33 8.03
N ILE A 81 -8.51 2.34 7.67
CA ILE A 81 -7.06 2.17 7.49
C ILE A 81 -6.41 1.67 8.78
N HIS A 82 -6.67 2.29 9.92
CA HIS A 82 -6.11 1.85 11.20
C HIS A 82 -6.52 0.42 11.54
N THR A 83 -7.79 0.09 11.34
CA THR A 83 -8.32 -1.25 11.60
C THR A 83 -7.63 -2.30 10.73
N PHE A 84 -7.52 -2.03 9.42
CA PHE A 84 -6.92 -2.97 8.49
C PHE A 84 -5.41 -3.12 8.71
N ASP A 85 -4.69 -2.02 8.91
CA ASP A 85 -3.25 -2.03 9.17
C ASP A 85 -2.91 -2.91 10.38
N ASN A 86 -3.65 -2.78 11.47
CA ASN A 86 -3.45 -3.57 12.68
C ASN A 86 -3.91 -5.03 12.53
N TYR A 87 -4.88 -5.30 11.66
CA TYR A 87 -5.31 -6.66 11.34
C TYR A 87 -4.27 -7.42 10.51
N VAL A 88 -3.75 -6.80 9.46
CA VAL A 88 -2.81 -7.40 8.51
C VAL A 88 -1.40 -7.45 9.12
N SER A 89 -0.99 -6.40 9.80
CA SER A 89 0.36 -6.25 10.35
C SER A 89 0.34 -6.27 11.88
N ARG A 90 0.08 -7.43 12.47
CA ARG A 90 0.01 -7.61 13.92
C ARG A 90 1.31 -7.29 14.68
N TRP A 91 2.39 -7.10 13.95
CA TRP A 91 3.68 -6.64 14.46
C TRP A 91 3.76 -5.14 14.73
N LEU A 92 2.79 -4.34 14.23
CA LEU A 92 2.79 -2.87 14.36
C LEU A 92 2.98 -2.36 15.80
N PRO A 93 2.33 -2.92 16.83
CA PRO A 93 2.54 -2.48 18.21
C PRO A 93 3.96 -2.72 18.75
N LEU A 94 4.75 -3.53 18.06
CA LEU A 94 6.10 -3.91 18.45
C LEU A 94 7.19 -3.23 17.60
N VAL A 95 6.79 -2.40 16.64
CA VAL A 95 7.73 -1.77 15.72
C VAL A 95 8.49 -0.63 16.40
N ASP A 96 9.74 -0.46 16.00
CA ASP A 96 10.47 0.78 16.27
C ASP A 96 9.81 1.91 15.47
N ASP A 97 9.28 2.91 16.18
CA ASP A 97 8.51 3.99 15.57
C ASP A 97 9.35 4.78 14.56
N ALA A 98 10.60 5.11 14.86
CA ALA A 98 11.45 5.86 13.94
C ALA A 98 11.67 5.11 12.62
N ARG A 99 11.85 3.80 12.67
CA ARG A 99 11.98 2.94 11.47
C ARG A 99 10.68 2.88 10.70
N PHE A 100 9.55 2.73 11.40
CA PHE A 100 8.24 2.73 10.75
C PHE A 100 7.97 4.06 10.04
N GLN A 101 8.18 5.20 10.71
CA GLN A 101 8.02 6.53 10.13
C GLN A 101 8.93 6.75 8.92
N ALA A 102 10.16 6.24 8.96
CA ALA A 102 11.07 6.29 7.81
C ALA A 102 10.50 5.51 6.60
N THR A 103 9.88 4.35 6.83
CA THR A 103 9.24 3.56 5.76
C THR A 103 8.06 4.31 5.13
N VAL A 104 7.20 4.92 5.95
CA VAL A 104 6.10 5.75 5.44
C VAL A 104 6.63 6.97 4.67
N SER A 105 7.70 7.59 5.16
CA SER A 105 8.34 8.74 4.49
C SER A 105 8.90 8.39 3.12
N ARG A 106 9.36 7.16 2.91
CA ARG A 106 9.81 6.69 1.57
C ARG A 106 8.66 6.71 0.56
N VAL A 107 7.47 6.26 0.95
CA VAL A 107 6.29 6.32 0.08
C VAL A 107 5.89 7.77 -0.17
N GLN A 108 5.90 8.61 0.85
CA GLN A 108 5.60 10.04 0.69
C GLN A 108 6.58 10.73 -0.26
N ALA A 109 7.87 10.38 -0.21
CA ALA A 109 8.90 10.95 -1.08
C ALA A 109 8.73 10.59 -2.57
N LEU A 110 7.98 9.54 -2.89
CA LEU A 110 7.59 9.23 -4.27
C LEU A 110 6.64 10.27 -4.85
N GLN A 111 5.96 11.05 -4.00
CA GLN A 111 4.93 12.02 -4.38
C GLN A 111 3.83 11.39 -5.27
N PRO A 112 3.21 10.26 -4.84
CA PRO A 112 2.22 9.61 -5.66
C PRO A 112 1.02 10.53 -5.90
N ARG A 113 0.53 10.55 -7.13
CA ARG A 113 -0.71 11.26 -7.48
C ARG A 113 -1.95 10.40 -7.27
N THR A 114 -1.77 9.10 -7.26
CA THR A 114 -2.84 8.12 -7.05
C THR A 114 -2.27 6.91 -6.34
N ILE A 115 -3.00 6.41 -5.35
CA ILE A 115 -2.69 5.13 -4.71
C ILE A 115 -3.79 4.14 -5.07
N VAL A 116 -3.39 2.94 -5.46
CA VAL A 116 -4.25 1.78 -5.72
C VAL A 116 -3.70 0.57 -4.98
N GLY A 117 -4.55 -0.35 -4.59
CA GLY A 117 -4.13 -1.54 -3.83
C GLY A 117 -5.13 -2.68 -3.93
N CYS A 118 -4.87 -3.76 -3.20
CA CYS A 118 -5.71 -4.96 -3.21
C CYS A 118 -7.07 -4.74 -2.53
N HIS A 119 -7.11 -3.94 -1.48
CA HIS A 119 -8.25 -3.82 -0.57
C HIS A 119 -8.63 -2.36 -0.30
N THR A 120 -8.31 -1.45 -1.22
CA THR A 120 -8.66 -0.04 -1.13
C THR A 120 -9.39 0.41 -2.38
N PRO A 121 -10.41 1.28 -2.28
CA PRO A 121 -10.85 2.08 -3.40
C PRO A 121 -9.71 2.97 -3.89
N VAL A 122 -9.81 3.51 -5.10
CA VAL A 122 -8.81 4.43 -5.62
C VAL A 122 -8.68 5.65 -4.71
N ILE A 123 -7.45 5.96 -4.29
CA ILE A 123 -7.11 7.15 -3.52
C ILE A 123 -6.55 8.18 -4.49
N GLY A 124 -7.35 9.17 -4.84
CA GLY A 124 -6.95 10.26 -5.72
C GLY A 124 -6.03 11.27 -5.03
N SER A 125 -5.42 12.17 -5.81
CA SER A 125 -4.38 13.11 -5.36
C SER A 125 -4.79 13.98 -4.18
N ALA A 126 -6.05 14.36 -4.08
CA ALA A 126 -6.57 15.17 -2.96
C ALA A 126 -6.61 14.40 -1.62
N ARG A 127 -6.50 13.07 -1.65
CA ARG A 127 -6.61 12.20 -0.48
C ARG A 127 -5.31 11.47 -0.09
N VAL A 128 -4.29 11.53 -0.94
CA VAL A 128 -3.00 10.82 -0.71
C VAL A 128 -2.37 11.23 0.62
N ASP A 129 -2.29 12.52 0.91
CA ASP A 129 -1.68 12.99 2.16
C ASP A 129 -2.45 12.53 3.40
N ALA A 130 -3.78 12.48 3.32
CA ALA A 130 -4.62 11.97 4.40
C ALA A 130 -4.40 10.47 4.64
N ALA A 131 -4.28 9.66 3.58
CA ALA A 131 -3.96 8.24 3.68
C ALA A 131 -2.59 8.01 4.34
N ILE A 132 -1.57 8.74 3.90
CA ILE A 132 -0.22 8.67 4.46
C ILE A 132 -0.22 9.07 5.94
N ALA A 133 -0.93 10.14 6.29
CA ALA A 133 -1.05 10.60 7.67
C ALA A 133 -1.80 9.61 8.57
N ALA A 134 -2.83 8.92 8.04
CA ALA A 134 -3.53 7.87 8.76
C ALA A 134 -2.58 6.69 9.06
N THR A 135 -1.89 6.16 8.04
CA THR A 135 -0.95 5.06 8.22
C THR A 135 0.17 5.38 9.22
N ARG A 136 0.67 6.63 9.26
CA ARG A 136 1.65 7.06 10.28
C ARG A 136 1.17 6.84 11.71
N ARG A 137 -0.13 6.93 11.97
CA ARG A 137 -0.74 6.77 13.30
C ARG A 137 -1.14 5.32 13.61
N SER A 138 -1.14 4.43 12.64
CA SER A 138 -1.60 3.04 12.81
C SER A 138 -0.91 2.28 13.96
N PRO A 139 0.41 2.47 14.24
CA PRO A 139 1.04 1.79 15.39
C PRO A 139 0.45 2.19 16.75
N THR A 140 0.01 3.44 16.92
CA THR A 140 -0.56 3.94 18.18
C THR A 140 -2.06 3.73 18.26
N ALA A 141 -2.77 3.75 17.15
CA ALA A 141 -4.21 3.55 17.08
C ALA A 141 -4.68 2.14 17.51
N ALA A 142 -3.75 1.19 17.65
CA ALA A 142 -4.05 -0.16 18.14
C ALA A 142 -4.43 -0.18 19.65
N PHE A 143 -4.18 0.91 20.37
CA PHE A 143 -4.37 1.00 21.83
C PHE A 143 -5.52 1.95 22.22
N GLU A 144 -6.19 2.55 21.27
CA GLU A 144 -7.37 3.41 21.45
C GLU A 144 -8.67 2.61 21.25
#